data_c2aef03b5055278ed22256c6d48ecb98
#
_entry.id   c2aef03b5055278ed22256c6d48ecb98
#
_cell.length_a   1.000
_cell.length_b   1.000
_cell.length_c   1.000
_cell.angle_alpha   90.00
_cell.angle_beta   90.00
_cell.angle_gamma   90.00
#
_symmetry.space_group_name_H-M   'P 1'
#
loop_
_entity.id
_entity.type
_entity.pdbx_description
1 polymer ?
#
loop_
_entity_poly.entity_id
_entity_poly.type
_entity_poly.pdbx_seq_one_letter_code
_entity_poly.pdbx_strand_id
1 'polypeptide(L)'
;MVVKRLFGSLVREYSACFGHLNLEPSDFDWVLHPGGEAIIQGVQSTMSLTDKQLKASRYVYRTRGNSSSPTVLIVLDLLRDMGEDKDHVVATSFGPGLSVEMAMLERCRHQNLL
;
A
#
# COMPACT_ATOMS: atom_id res chain seq x y z
N MET A 1 13.15 16.87 8.47
CA MET A 1 11.69 16.90 8.33
C MET A 1 11.10 15.52 8.51
N VAL A 2 10.03 15.45 9.27
CA VAL A 2 9.38 14.19 9.62
C VAL A 2 8.96 13.39 8.37
N VAL A 3 8.42 14.09 7.39
CA VAL A 3 7.93 13.44 6.16
C VAL A 3 9.07 12.77 5.39
N LYS A 4 10.20 13.43 5.27
CA LYS A 4 11.36 12.85 4.58
C LYS A 4 11.86 11.59 5.28
N ARG A 5 11.86 11.61 6.63
CA ARG A 5 12.26 10.43 7.39
C ARG A 5 11.29 9.28 7.17
N LEU A 6 9.99 9.58 7.09
CA LEU A 6 8.98 8.58 6.86
C LEU A 6 9.20 7.89 5.51
N PHE A 7 9.46 8.67 4.46
CA PHE A 7 9.67 8.09 3.14
C PHE A 7 10.99 7.34 3.04
N GLY A 8 12.03 7.80 3.74
CA GLY A 8 13.26 7.04 3.85
C GLY A 8 13.06 5.70 4.54
N SER A 9 12.27 5.69 5.61
CA SER A 9 11.92 4.45 6.30
C SER A 9 11.12 3.52 5.42
N LEU A 10 10.23 4.07 4.60
CA LEU A 10 9.43 3.30 3.65
C LEU A 10 10.33 2.55 2.66
N VAL A 11 11.29 3.25 2.07
CA VAL A 11 12.23 2.65 1.11
C VAL A 11 13.06 1.55 1.77
N ARG A 12 13.57 1.81 2.96
CA ARG A 12 14.37 0.82 3.68
C ARG A 12 13.54 -0.41 4.03
N GLU A 13 12.32 -0.21 4.48
CA GLU A 13 11.45 -1.32 4.85
C GLU A 13 11.10 -2.17 3.63
N TYR A 14 10.80 -1.51 2.50
CA TYR A 14 10.52 -2.22 1.26
C TYR A 14 11.72 -3.07 0.85
N SER A 15 12.92 -2.49 0.87
CA SER A 15 14.13 -3.20 0.49
C SER A 15 14.41 -4.37 1.43
N ALA A 16 14.20 -4.18 2.73
CA ALA A 16 14.44 -5.23 3.71
C ALA A 16 13.47 -6.40 3.54
N CYS A 17 12.21 -6.09 3.28
CA CYS A 17 11.18 -7.13 3.16
C CYS A 17 11.16 -7.80 1.80
N PHE A 18 11.37 -7.06 0.72
CA PHE A 18 11.10 -7.55 -0.63
C PHE A 18 12.25 -7.43 -1.60
N GLY A 19 13.37 -6.82 -1.21
CA GLY A 19 14.47 -6.59 -2.12
C GLY A 19 15.06 -7.86 -2.72
N HIS A 20 15.00 -8.97 -2.01
CA HIS A 20 15.52 -10.25 -2.46
C HIS A 20 14.60 -10.97 -3.45
N LEU A 21 13.39 -10.49 -3.64
CA LEU A 21 12.40 -11.16 -4.48
C LEU A 21 12.48 -10.77 -5.94
N ASN A 22 13.35 -9.82 -6.28
CA ASN A 22 13.50 -9.35 -7.65
C ASN A 22 12.18 -8.82 -8.23
N LEU A 23 11.36 -8.20 -7.39
CA LEU A 23 10.10 -7.58 -7.77
C LEU A 23 10.20 -6.07 -7.59
N GLU A 24 9.63 -5.34 -8.52
CA GLU A 24 9.57 -3.88 -8.45
C GLU A 24 8.27 -3.45 -7.76
N PRO A 25 8.22 -2.25 -7.18
CA PRO A 25 6.97 -1.75 -6.62
C PRO A 25 5.80 -1.77 -7.58
N SER A 26 6.07 -1.63 -8.89
CA SER A 26 5.05 -1.68 -9.92
C SER A 26 4.47 -3.08 -10.14
N ASP A 27 5.10 -4.10 -9.60
CA ASP A 27 4.63 -5.48 -9.73
C ASP A 27 3.52 -5.82 -8.73
N PHE A 28 3.22 -4.90 -7.81
CA PHE A 28 2.24 -5.12 -6.76
C PHE A 28 1.03 -4.23 -6.92
N ASP A 29 -0.11 -4.69 -6.43
CA ASP A 29 -1.15 -3.79 -6.02
C ASP A 29 -0.81 -3.28 -4.61
N TRP A 30 -1.26 -2.09 -4.26
CA TRP A 30 -0.88 -1.46 -3.01
C TRP A 30 -2.09 -1.16 -2.13
N VAL A 31 -2.00 -1.59 -0.90
CA VAL A 31 -2.93 -1.21 0.16
C VAL A 31 -2.15 -0.28 1.08
N LEU A 32 -2.43 1.00 0.99
CA LEU A 32 -1.74 2.01 1.76
C LEU A 32 -2.70 2.60 2.77
N HIS A 33 -2.28 2.68 4.02
CA HIS A 33 -3.05 3.38 5.03
C HIS A 33 -3.17 4.85 4.61
N PRO A 34 -4.40 5.34 4.37
CA PRO A 34 -4.58 6.68 3.84
C PRO A 34 -4.49 7.73 4.94
N GLY A 35 -3.29 7.98 5.42
CA GLY A 35 -3.06 8.90 6.53
C GLY A 35 -3.16 10.37 6.19
N GLY A 36 -3.34 10.71 4.91
CA GLY A 36 -3.46 12.07 4.42
C GLY A 36 -3.02 12.15 2.98
N GLU A 37 -3.46 13.19 2.27
CA GLU A 37 -3.12 13.33 0.85
C GLU A 37 -1.61 13.45 0.64
N ALA A 38 -0.93 14.20 1.51
CA ALA A 38 0.52 14.36 1.39
C ALA A 38 1.25 13.03 1.57
N ILE A 39 0.75 12.16 2.44
CA ILE A 39 1.34 10.85 2.65
C ILE A 39 1.13 9.97 1.43
N ILE A 40 -0.09 9.93 0.89
CA ILE A 40 -0.39 9.14 -0.28
C ILE A 40 0.45 9.58 -1.47
N GLN A 41 0.51 10.89 -1.70
CA GLN A 41 1.27 11.44 -2.81
C GLN A 41 2.77 11.20 -2.64
N GLY A 42 3.27 11.32 -1.42
CA GLY A 42 4.68 11.08 -1.14
C GLY A 42 5.07 9.63 -1.35
N VAL A 43 4.22 8.70 -0.96
CA VAL A 43 4.46 7.28 -1.22
C VAL A 43 4.43 7.01 -2.72
N GLN A 44 3.48 7.58 -3.43
CA GLN A 44 3.40 7.43 -4.87
C GLN A 44 4.68 7.89 -5.56
N SER A 45 5.19 9.06 -5.19
CA SER A 45 6.41 9.61 -5.78
C SER A 45 7.64 8.77 -5.40
N THR A 46 7.75 8.41 -4.13
CA THR A 46 8.92 7.68 -3.61
C THR A 46 9.05 6.29 -4.22
N MET A 47 7.94 5.60 -4.39
CA MET A 47 7.93 4.24 -4.88
C MET A 47 7.57 4.15 -6.37
N SER A 48 7.39 5.28 -7.03
CA SER A 48 7.06 5.36 -8.46
C SER A 48 5.80 4.57 -8.81
N LEU A 49 4.75 4.78 -8.03
CA LEU A 49 3.50 4.07 -8.23
C LEU A 49 2.57 4.84 -9.17
N THR A 50 1.70 4.12 -9.84
CA THR A 50 0.69 4.72 -10.71
C THR A 50 -0.52 5.15 -9.90
N ASP A 51 -1.35 6.01 -10.49
CA ASP A 51 -2.62 6.41 -9.88
C ASP A 51 -3.52 5.19 -9.65
N LYS A 52 -3.48 4.24 -10.57
CA LYS A 52 -4.31 3.05 -10.47
C LYS A 52 -3.93 2.18 -9.29
N GLN A 53 -2.63 2.08 -8.99
CA GLN A 53 -2.18 1.30 -7.85
C GLN A 53 -2.66 1.87 -6.51
N LEU A 54 -2.86 3.18 -6.44
CA LEU A 54 -3.30 3.84 -5.22
C LEU A 54 -4.76 4.28 -5.25
N LYS A 55 -5.50 3.87 -6.28
CA LYS A 55 -6.87 4.30 -6.46
C LYS A 55 -7.77 3.92 -5.27
N ALA A 56 -7.65 2.69 -4.79
CA ALA A 56 -8.44 2.23 -3.66
C ALA A 56 -8.11 3.01 -2.39
N SER A 57 -6.83 3.27 -2.15
CA SER A 57 -6.39 4.04 -0.98
C SER A 57 -6.93 5.46 -1.01
N ARG A 58 -6.88 6.11 -2.18
CA ARG A 58 -7.41 7.46 -2.33
C ARG A 58 -8.92 7.50 -2.22
N TYR A 59 -9.60 6.50 -2.74
CA TYR A 59 -11.05 6.43 -2.64
C TYR A 59 -11.50 6.37 -1.18
N VAL A 60 -10.86 5.54 -0.39
CA VAL A 60 -11.17 5.42 1.04
C VAL A 60 -10.89 6.73 1.75
N TYR A 61 -9.76 7.36 1.45
CA TYR A 61 -9.43 8.64 2.06
C TYR A 61 -10.47 9.72 1.78
N ARG A 62 -10.93 9.79 0.53
CA ARG A 62 -11.92 10.80 0.14
C ARG A 62 -13.30 10.55 0.73
N THR A 63 -13.70 9.29 0.83
CA THR A 63 -15.06 8.94 1.22
C THR A 63 -15.21 8.64 2.69
N ARG A 64 -14.17 8.17 3.36
CA ARG A 64 -14.25 7.74 4.75
C ARG A 64 -13.23 8.40 5.66
N GLY A 65 -12.27 9.10 5.07
CA GLY A 65 -11.18 9.70 5.80
C GLY A 65 -10.26 8.65 6.41
N ASN A 66 -9.54 9.04 7.43
CA ASN A 66 -8.64 8.15 8.14
C ASN A 66 -9.35 7.59 9.38
N SER A 67 -9.77 6.36 9.31
CA SER A 67 -10.47 5.68 10.40
C SER A 67 -9.54 4.80 11.23
N SER A 68 -8.24 5.09 11.21
CA SER A 68 -7.24 4.34 11.96
C SER A 68 -7.09 2.90 11.45
N SER A 69 -6.92 1.92 12.35
CA SER A 69 -6.59 0.55 11.97
C SER A 69 -7.55 -0.11 10.97
N PRO A 70 -8.88 0.07 11.08
CA PRO A 70 -9.78 -0.58 10.12
C PRO A 70 -9.62 -0.10 8.69
N THR A 71 -9.01 1.07 8.49
CA THR A 71 -8.89 1.67 7.16
C THR A 71 -8.12 0.79 6.19
N VAL A 72 -7.06 0.15 6.65
CA VAL A 72 -6.26 -0.74 5.80
C VAL A 72 -7.11 -1.91 5.30
N LEU A 73 -7.95 -2.46 6.17
CA LEU A 73 -8.82 -3.57 5.78
C LEU A 73 -9.88 -3.15 4.77
N ILE A 74 -10.38 -1.94 4.90
CA ILE A 74 -11.35 -1.39 3.96
C ILE A 74 -10.69 -1.22 2.58
N VAL A 75 -9.47 -0.68 2.55
CA VAL A 75 -8.72 -0.54 1.29
C VAL A 75 -8.49 -1.90 0.67
N LEU A 76 -8.10 -2.88 1.47
CA LEU A 76 -7.84 -4.22 0.97
C LEU A 76 -9.09 -4.83 0.33
N ASP A 77 -10.25 -4.64 0.96
CA ASP A 77 -11.49 -5.14 0.40
C ASP A 77 -11.82 -4.47 -0.95
N LEU A 78 -11.66 -3.16 -1.03
CA LEU A 78 -11.93 -2.43 -2.27
C LEU A 78 -10.95 -2.74 -3.38
N LEU A 79 -9.75 -3.18 -3.04
CA LEU A 79 -8.73 -3.51 -4.02
C LEU A 79 -9.18 -4.64 -4.94
N ARG A 80 -10.12 -5.46 -4.50
CA ARG A 80 -10.67 -6.54 -5.31
C ARG A 80 -11.29 -6.02 -6.61
N ASP A 81 -11.85 -4.81 -6.56
CA ASP A 81 -12.52 -4.21 -7.71
C ASP A 81 -11.76 -3.04 -8.31
N MET A 82 -10.84 -2.45 -7.58
CA MET A 82 -10.19 -1.19 -7.96
C MET A 82 -8.72 -1.31 -8.32
N GLY A 83 -8.09 -2.43 -8.03
CA GLY A 83 -6.67 -2.62 -8.29
C GLY A 83 -6.37 -3.01 -9.73
N GLU A 84 -5.09 -3.26 -9.99
CA GLU A 84 -4.63 -3.73 -11.29
C GLU A 84 -4.63 -5.24 -11.41
N ASP A 85 -5.22 -5.91 -10.45
CA ASP A 85 -5.35 -7.37 -10.41
C ASP A 85 -3.99 -8.09 -10.43
N LYS A 86 -3.03 -7.50 -9.76
CA LYS A 86 -1.71 -8.13 -9.61
C LYS A 86 -1.79 -9.35 -8.70
N ASP A 87 -0.86 -10.27 -8.88
CA ASP A 87 -0.82 -11.47 -8.06
C ASP A 87 -0.42 -11.19 -6.62
N HIS A 88 0.35 -10.16 -6.40
CA HIS A 88 0.84 -9.81 -5.08
C HIS A 88 0.39 -8.41 -4.68
N VAL A 89 0.18 -8.25 -3.39
CA VAL A 89 -0.28 -7.00 -2.80
C VAL A 89 0.68 -6.61 -1.68
N VAL A 90 1.10 -5.36 -1.67
CA VAL A 90 1.85 -4.81 -0.54
C VAL A 90 0.89 -4.02 0.32
N ALA A 91 0.73 -4.43 1.57
CA ALA A 91 -0.04 -3.68 2.54
C ALA A 91 0.94 -2.89 3.41
N THR A 92 0.73 -1.59 3.48
CA THR A 92 1.62 -0.70 4.22
C THR A 92 0.82 0.14 5.18
N SER A 93 1.27 0.20 6.43
CA SER A 93 0.69 1.09 7.43
C SER A 93 1.78 1.81 8.19
N PHE A 94 1.39 2.91 8.82
CA PHE A 94 2.29 3.75 9.57
C PHE A 94 1.86 3.81 11.03
N GLY A 95 2.81 3.65 11.92
CA GLY A 95 2.57 3.72 13.34
C GLY A 95 3.26 4.92 13.98
N PRO A 96 3.15 5.06 15.28
CA PRO A 96 3.80 6.15 16.01
C PRO A 96 5.31 6.04 15.90
N GLY A 97 5.98 7.18 16.01
CA GLY A 97 7.44 7.22 15.96
C GLY A 97 8.03 6.88 14.61
N LEU A 98 7.31 7.14 13.53
CA LEU A 98 7.75 6.89 12.16
C LEU A 98 7.90 5.39 11.85
N SER A 99 7.17 4.56 12.55
CA SER A 99 7.14 3.13 12.27
C SER A 99 6.43 2.86 10.96
N VAL A 100 7.02 1.98 10.16
CA VAL A 100 6.43 1.52 8.90
C VAL A 100 6.33 0.01 8.96
N GLU A 101 5.15 -0.50 8.76
CA GLU A 101 4.91 -1.94 8.71
C GLU A 101 4.45 -2.30 7.31
N MET A 102 5.07 -3.33 6.74
CA MET A 102 4.71 -3.84 5.43
C MET A 102 4.46 -5.33 5.48
N ALA A 103 3.48 -5.76 4.71
CA ALA A 103 3.22 -7.18 4.52
C ALA A 103 2.97 -7.43 3.05
N MET A 104 3.52 -8.52 2.54
CA MET A 104 3.21 -8.97 1.20
C MET A 104 2.10 -10.01 1.30
N LEU A 105 1.06 -9.80 0.52
CA LEU A 105 -0.05 -10.72 0.43
C LEU A 105 -0.07 -11.28 -0.98
N GLU A 106 -0.33 -12.56 -1.08
CA GLU A 106 -0.52 -13.20 -2.37
C GLU A 106 -2.01 -13.29 -2.64
N ARG A 107 -2.41 -12.86 -3.84
CA ARG A 107 -3.82 -12.92 -4.22
C ARG A 107 -4.23 -14.37 -4.39
N CYS A 108 -5.23 -14.77 -3.65
CA CYS A 108 -5.75 -16.12 -3.72
C CYS A 108 -6.67 -16.22 -4.93
N ARG A 109 -6.16 -16.78 -6.01
CA ARG A 109 -6.97 -16.99 -7.22
C ARG A 109 -7.91 -18.14 -6.96
N HIS A 110 -9.19 -17.84 -7.00
CA HIS A 110 -10.17 -18.87 -6.76
C HIS A 110 -10.21 -19.81 -7.96
N GLN A 111 -9.66 -21.00 -7.77
CA GLN A 111 -9.77 -22.04 -8.77
C GLN A 111 -11.17 -22.62 -8.72
N ASN A 112 -11.76 -22.83 -9.87
CA ASN A 112 -13.05 -23.48 -9.89
C ASN A 112 -12.83 -24.97 -9.71
N LEU A 113 -12.99 -25.43 -8.49
CA LEU A 113 -12.68 -26.81 -8.14
C LEU A 113 -13.84 -27.77 -8.27
N LEU A 114 -14.90 -27.31 -8.78
CA LEU A 114 -16.09 -28.17 -8.91
C LEU A 114 -16.38 -28.54 -10.33
#